data_74c9a513a74186fe102d2bf80543e64a
#
_entry.id   74c9a513a74186fe102d2bf80543e64a
#
_cell.length_a   1.000
_cell.length_b   1.000
_cell.length_c   1.000
_cell.angle_alpha   90.00
_cell.angle_beta   90.00
_cell.angle_gamma   90.00
#
_symmetry.space_group_name_H-M   'P 1'
#
loop_
_entity.id
_entity.type
_entity.pdbx_description
1 polymer ?
#
loop_
_entity_poly.entity_id
_entity_poly.type
_entity_poly.pdbx_seq_one_letter_code
_entity_poly.pdbx_strand_id
1 'polypeptide(L)'
;MKKVYLIPVVLSIAIGFIIGKTMCDEYHTTSETKSVFQTTNSLKVYYLQYGVYSNEENMKKSVLSLPYYIYRIEENQYHVYIGVTSKEENVAKMQEYFNSFGYVTYKKEGYIKNQEYMEQLHTLDEMLTKVTDQKTINDINQKILENYKED
;
A
#
# COMPACT_ATOMS: atom_id res chain seq x y z
N MET A 1 14.24 -21.55 -64.80
CA MET A 1 14.10 -22.39 -63.60
C MET A 1 14.50 -21.68 -62.30
N LYS A 2 14.04 -20.41 -62.01
CA LYS A 2 14.39 -19.69 -60.78
C LYS A 2 13.21 -19.36 -59.85
N LYS A 3 12.00 -19.82 -60.18
CA LYS A 3 10.78 -19.52 -59.38
C LYS A 3 10.40 -20.55 -58.31
N VAL A 4 11.03 -21.73 -58.31
CA VAL A 4 10.67 -22.83 -57.39
C VAL A 4 11.17 -22.64 -55.98
N TYR A 5 12.23 -21.84 -55.75
CA TYR A 5 12.79 -21.60 -54.44
C TYR A 5 12.09 -20.45 -53.68
N LEU A 6 11.23 -19.67 -54.34
CA LEU A 6 10.58 -18.54 -53.69
C LEU A 6 9.42 -19.01 -52.77
N ILE A 7 8.77 -20.12 -53.16
CA ILE A 7 7.63 -20.66 -52.41
C ILE A 7 7.99 -21.13 -51.00
N PRO A 8 9.05 -21.94 -50.77
CA PRO A 8 9.43 -22.38 -49.46
C PRO A 8 9.95 -21.22 -48.57
N VAL A 9 10.57 -20.20 -49.15
CA VAL A 9 11.01 -19.00 -48.41
C VAL A 9 9.85 -18.18 -47.90
N VAL A 10 8.84 -17.96 -48.74
CA VAL A 10 7.63 -17.23 -48.33
C VAL A 10 6.83 -18.02 -47.27
N LEU A 11 6.79 -19.35 -47.42
CA LEU A 11 6.08 -20.23 -46.48
C LEU A 11 6.74 -20.22 -45.11
N SER A 12 8.09 -20.25 -45.03
CA SER A 12 8.86 -20.22 -43.79
C SER A 12 8.71 -18.86 -43.04
N ILE A 13 8.64 -17.75 -43.78
CA ILE A 13 8.38 -16.44 -43.20
C ILE A 13 6.96 -16.35 -42.61
N ALA A 14 5.96 -16.89 -43.34
CA ALA A 14 4.58 -16.89 -42.84
C ALA A 14 4.43 -17.74 -41.56
N ILE A 15 5.06 -18.93 -41.51
CA ILE A 15 5.06 -19.80 -40.32
C ILE A 15 5.78 -19.14 -39.17
N GLY A 16 6.92 -18.50 -39.40
CA GLY A 16 7.67 -17.76 -38.36
C GLY A 16 6.88 -16.60 -37.78
N PHE A 17 6.09 -15.90 -38.62
CA PHE A 17 5.24 -14.80 -38.18
C PHE A 17 4.04 -15.27 -37.31
N ILE A 18 3.43 -16.41 -37.67
CA ILE A 18 2.34 -17.00 -36.89
C ILE A 18 2.84 -17.49 -35.53
N ILE A 19 3.97 -18.19 -35.50
CA ILE A 19 4.58 -18.67 -34.25
C ILE A 19 5.03 -17.49 -33.37
N GLY A 20 5.64 -16.46 -33.96
CA GLY A 20 6.06 -15.26 -33.25
C GLY A 20 4.89 -14.49 -32.63
N LYS A 21 3.76 -14.39 -33.34
CA LYS A 21 2.57 -13.72 -32.82
C LYS A 21 1.92 -14.52 -31.70
N THR A 22 1.77 -15.83 -31.81
CA THR A 22 1.22 -16.67 -30.75
C THR A 22 2.09 -16.66 -29.49
N MET A 23 3.43 -16.66 -29.65
CA MET A 23 4.33 -16.50 -28.48
C MET A 23 4.21 -15.11 -27.85
N CYS A 24 4.05 -14.06 -28.64
CA CYS A 24 3.88 -12.69 -28.10
C CYS A 24 2.56 -12.55 -27.33
N ASP A 25 1.48 -13.12 -27.85
CA ASP A 25 0.16 -13.12 -27.20
C ASP A 25 0.19 -13.96 -25.90
N GLU A 26 0.94 -15.06 -25.88
CA GLU A 26 1.12 -15.91 -24.70
C GLU A 26 1.99 -15.22 -23.62
N TYR A 27 2.99 -14.43 -24.01
CA TYR A 27 3.77 -13.60 -23.08
C TYR A 27 2.94 -12.49 -22.46
N HIS A 28 2.02 -11.87 -23.19
CA HIS A 28 1.10 -10.87 -22.62
C HIS A 28 0.11 -11.53 -21.64
N THR A 29 -0.43 -12.70 -21.96
CA THR A 29 -1.34 -13.45 -21.07
C THR A 29 -0.60 -13.98 -19.83
N THR A 30 0.68 -14.38 -19.97
CA THR A 30 1.48 -14.88 -18.85
C THR A 30 1.91 -13.74 -17.90
N SER A 31 2.01 -12.50 -18.39
CA SER A 31 2.26 -11.33 -17.53
C SER A 31 1.04 -10.99 -16.66
N GLU A 32 -0.17 -11.22 -17.14
CA GLU A 32 -1.39 -11.07 -16.35
C GLU A 32 -1.62 -12.26 -15.39
N THR A 33 -1.21 -13.47 -15.77
CA THR A 33 -1.36 -14.66 -14.91
C THR A 33 -0.29 -14.74 -13.81
N LYS A 34 0.83 -14.05 -13.91
CA LYS A 34 1.78 -13.94 -12.78
C LYS A 34 1.26 -13.12 -11.62
N SER A 35 0.25 -12.28 -11.84
CA SER A 35 -0.46 -11.60 -10.75
C SER A 35 -1.41 -12.50 -9.97
N VAL A 36 -1.77 -13.69 -10.49
CA VAL A 36 -2.73 -14.62 -9.87
C VAL A 36 -2.07 -15.59 -8.87
N PHE A 37 -0.73 -15.75 -8.87
CA PHE A 37 -0.04 -16.68 -7.98
C PHE A 37 0.68 -16.04 -6.79
N GLN A 38 0.53 -14.73 -6.58
CA GLN A 38 0.83 -14.09 -5.31
C GLN A 38 -0.41 -13.40 -4.77
N THR A 39 -1.41 -14.18 -4.40
CA THR A 39 -2.34 -13.79 -3.36
C THR A 39 -1.58 -13.85 -2.02
N THR A 40 -0.58 -13.03 -1.86
CA THR A 40 -0.27 -12.55 -0.52
C THR A 40 -1.50 -11.70 -0.18
N ASN A 41 -2.37 -12.21 0.70
CA ASN A 41 -3.47 -11.47 1.30
C ASN A 41 -2.88 -10.33 2.16
N SER A 42 -2.18 -9.39 1.52
CA SER A 42 -1.56 -8.25 2.18
C SER A 42 -2.00 -6.97 1.48
N LEU A 43 -2.44 -6.02 2.28
CA LEU A 43 -2.83 -4.69 1.84
C LEU A 43 -1.67 -3.73 2.03
N LYS A 44 -1.27 -3.02 0.96
CA LYS A 44 -0.33 -1.91 1.08
C LYS A 44 -1.00 -0.78 1.85
N VAL A 45 -0.28 -0.24 2.85
CA VAL A 45 -0.74 0.88 3.67
C VAL A 45 0.34 1.93 3.83
N TYR A 46 -0.10 3.12 4.20
CA TYR A 46 0.73 4.25 4.56
C TYR A 46 0.56 4.53 6.05
N TYR A 47 1.65 4.45 6.77
CA TYR A 47 1.75 4.86 8.17
C TYR A 47 2.21 6.31 8.26
N LEU A 48 1.57 7.09 9.10
CA LEU A 48 2.01 8.44 9.45
C LEU A 48 2.87 8.39 10.70
N GLN A 49 4.18 8.29 10.48
CA GLN A 49 5.17 8.16 11.55
C GLN A 49 5.37 9.51 12.25
N TYR A 50 5.14 9.51 13.56
CA TYR A 50 5.38 10.67 14.43
C TYR A 50 6.82 10.74 14.93
N GLY A 51 7.41 9.58 15.27
CA GLY A 51 8.78 9.55 15.76
C GLY A 51 9.35 8.14 15.86
N VAL A 52 10.68 8.10 16.09
CA VAL A 52 11.45 6.88 16.36
C VAL A 52 12.27 7.10 17.63
N TYR A 53 12.21 6.13 18.55
CA TYR A 53 12.82 6.26 19.87
C TYR A 53 13.67 5.04 20.18
N SER A 54 14.84 5.25 20.76
CA SER A 54 15.79 4.18 21.11
C SER A 54 15.36 3.35 22.33
N ASN A 55 14.42 3.85 23.13
CA ASN A 55 13.90 3.14 24.29
C ASN A 55 12.46 3.56 24.62
N GLU A 56 11.77 2.69 25.37
CA GLU A 56 10.37 2.85 25.72
C GLU A 56 10.09 4.09 26.57
N GLU A 57 11.01 4.45 27.48
CA GLU A 57 10.82 5.59 28.37
C GLU A 57 10.76 6.91 27.58
N ASN A 58 11.68 7.09 26.63
CA ASN A 58 11.70 8.27 25.77
C ASN A 58 10.46 8.31 24.85
N MET A 59 10.05 7.16 24.32
CA MET A 59 8.81 7.05 23.55
C MET A 59 7.62 7.50 24.41
N LYS A 60 7.42 6.90 25.59
CA LYS A 60 6.29 7.23 26.48
C LYS A 60 6.23 8.72 26.84
N LYS A 61 7.38 9.35 27.11
CA LYS A 61 7.45 10.79 27.38
C LYS A 61 6.99 11.63 26.19
N SER A 62 7.39 11.23 24.98
CA SER A 62 7.10 11.98 23.76
C SER A 62 5.63 11.86 23.31
N VAL A 63 4.96 10.75 23.62
CA VAL A 63 3.57 10.51 23.20
C VAL A 63 2.52 10.98 24.22
N LEU A 64 2.91 11.56 25.35
CA LEU A 64 1.98 12.00 26.40
C LEU A 64 0.90 12.99 25.91
N SER A 65 1.22 13.77 24.88
CA SER A 65 0.28 14.74 24.28
C SER A 65 -0.58 14.16 23.18
N LEU A 66 -0.29 12.94 22.74
CA LEU A 66 -1.03 12.29 21.65
C LEU A 66 -2.31 11.64 22.20
N PRO A 67 -3.49 11.91 21.62
CA PRO A 67 -4.72 11.26 22.05
C PRO A 67 -4.73 9.76 21.72
N TYR A 68 -4.19 9.39 20.56
CA TYR A 68 -4.14 8.03 20.05
C TYR A 68 -2.85 7.80 19.27
N TYR A 69 -2.25 6.63 19.42
CA TYR A 69 -1.10 6.19 18.65
C TYR A 69 -0.99 4.66 18.71
N ILE A 70 -0.27 4.11 17.76
CA ILE A 70 0.26 2.75 17.79
C ILE A 70 1.77 2.83 17.71
N TYR A 71 2.47 1.79 18.16
CA TYR A 71 3.90 1.68 17.94
C TYR A 71 4.28 0.27 17.51
N ARG A 72 5.40 0.18 16.80
CA ARG A 72 6.02 -1.08 16.40
C ARG A 72 7.48 -1.06 16.83
N ILE A 73 8.01 -2.23 17.16
CA ILE A 73 9.44 -2.37 17.47
C ILE A 73 10.12 -2.93 16.23
N GLU A 74 10.96 -2.10 15.60
CA GLU A 74 11.75 -2.45 14.43
C GLU A 74 13.22 -2.12 14.73
N GLU A 75 14.13 -3.06 14.49
CA GLU A 75 15.57 -2.87 14.72
C GLU A 75 15.92 -2.35 16.13
N ASN A 76 15.24 -2.86 17.16
CA ASN A 76 15.37 -2.38 18.55
C ASN A 76 14.98 -0.90 18.78
N GLN A 77 14.20 -0.31 17.90
CA GLN A 77 13.68 1.05 18.03
C GLN A 77 12.14 1.04 18.06
N TYR A 78 11.58 2.00 18.77
CA TYR A 78 10.14 2.21 18.90
C TYR A 78 9.68 3.21 17.85
N HIS A 79 9.03 2.73 16.80
CA HIS A 79 8.44 3.53 15.73
C HIS A 79 6.99 3.85 16.09
N VAL A 80 6.70 5.13 16.32
CA VAL A 80 5.36 5.60 16.70
C VAL A 80 4.63 6.14 15.48
N TYR A 81 3.38 5.68 15.32
CA TYR A 81 2.49 6.08 14.24
C TYR A 81 1.20 6.66 14.81
N ILE A 82 0.75 7.78 14.25
CA ILE A 82 -0.49 8.46 14.67
C ILE A 82 -1.58 8.41 13.62
N GLY A 83 -1.34 7.74 12.51
CA GLY A 83 -2.32 7.50 11.47
C GLY A 83 -1.92 6.34 10.56
N VAL A 84 -2.92 5.65 10.02
CA VAL A 84 -2.78 4.56 9.05
C VAL A 84 -3.86 4.72 7.99
N THR A 85 -3.52 4.55 6.72
CA THR A 85 -4.48 4.55 5.60
C THR A 85 -3.98 3.68 4.46
N SER A 86 -4.88 3.03 3.74
CA SER A 86 -4.55 2.32 2.50
C SER A 86 -4.58 3.23 1.27
N LYS A 87 -5.08 4.47 1.41
CA LYS A 87 -5.25 5.42 0.32
C LYS A 87 -4.24 6.54 0.37
N GLU A 88 -3.49 6.72 -0.71
CA GLU A 88 -2.50 7.80 -0.80
C GLU A 88 -3.13 9.20 -0.71
N GLU A 89 -4.33 9.38 -1.23
CA GLU A 89 -5.08 10.63 -1.14
C GLU A 89 -5.40 11.05 0.29
N ASN A 90 -5.61 10.09 1.19
CA ASN A 90 -5.86 10.35 2.60
C ASN A 90 -4.60 10.78 3.35
N VAL A 91 -3.39 10.40 2.87
CA VAL A 91 -2.11 10.75 3.51
C VAL A 91 -1.97 12.26 3.65
N ALA A 92 -2.14 13.01 2.55
CA ALA A 92 -2.00 14.47 2.55
C ALA A 92 -3.02 15.12 3.50
N LYS A 93 -4.27 14.68 3.46
CA LYS A 93 -5.36 15.16 4.34
C LYS A 93 -5.03 14.93 5.82
N MET A 94 -4.57 13.74 6.18
CA MET A 94 -4.21 13.40 7.55
C MET A 94 -2.96 14.18 8.00
N GLN A 95 -1.96 14.36 7.13
CA GLN A 95 -0.79 15.18 7.45
C GLN A 95 -1.18 16.64 7.70
N GLU A 96 -2.05 17.21 6.88
CA GLU A 96 -2.57 18.57 7.10
C GLU A 96 -3.31 18.66 8.43
N TYR A 97 -4.17 17.69 8.73
CA TYR A 97 -4.86 17.58 10.01
C TYR A 97 -3.87 17.57 11.18
N PHE A 98 -2.88 16.70 11.20
CA PHE A 98 -1.89 16.61 12.29
C PHE A 98 -1.01 17.85 12.39
N ASN A 99 -0.60 18.42 11.26
CA ASN A 99 0.17 19.67 11.23
C ASN A 99 -0.59 20.84 11.85
N SER A 100 -1.93 20.88 11.75
CA SER A 100 -2.74 21.93 12.38
C SER A 100 -2.67 21.92 13.92
N PHE A 101 -2.27 20.78 14.51
CA PHE A 101 -2.00 20.60 15.94
C PHE A 101 -0.50 20.64 16.29
N GLY A 102 0.38 20.92 15.32
CA GLY A 102 1.81 20.96 15.50
C GLY A 102 2.50 19.59 15.45
N TYR A 103 1.81 18.53 15.03
CA TYR A 103 2.39 17.20 14.90
C TYR A 103 2.92 16.99 13.48
N VAL A 104 4.25 17.02 13.34
CA VAL A 104 4.90 16.72 12.06
C VAL A 104 4.96 15.20 11.87
N THR A 105 4.54 14.72 10.71
CA THR A 105 4.53 13.28 10.39
C THR A 105 5.25 12.97 9.10
N TYR A 106 5.83 11.77 9.03
CA TYR A 106 6.49 11.24 7.85
C TYR A 106 5.72 10.03 7.29
N LYS A 107 5.49 10.04 5.98
CA LYS A 107 4.86 8.90 5.29
C LYS A 107 5.84 7.71 5.25
N LYS A 108 5.42 6.56 5.78
CA LYS A 108 6.14 5.28 5.69
C LYS A 108 5.22 4.25 5.05
N GLU A 109 5.72 3.52 4.06
CA GLU A 109 4.97 2.44 3.42
C GLU A 109 5.13 1.13 4.20
N GLY A 110 4.08 0.31 4.20
CA GLY A 110 4.11 -1.02 4.78
C GLY A 110 2.98 -1.89 4.27
N TYR A 111 2.85 -3.08 4.84
CA TYR A 111 1.86 -4.06 4.45
C TYR A 111 1.17 -4.63 5.68
N ILE A 112 -0.12 -4.91 5.56
CA ILE A 112 -0.95 -5.54 6.58
C ILE A 112 -1.50 -6.83 5.99
N LYS A 113 -1.53 -7.91 6.81
CA LYS A 113 -2.05 -9.23 6.41
C LYS A 113 -3.32 -9.60 7.18
N ASN A 114 -3.62 -8.95 8.29
CA ASN A 114 -4.81 -9.22 9.07
C ASN A 114 -6.07 -8.88 8.28
N GLN A 115 -6.81 -9.90 7.85
CA GLN A 115 -7.98 -9.77 6.98
C GLN A 115 -9.07 -8.91 7.59
N GLU A 116 -9.38 -9.12 8.86
CA GLU A 116 -10.42 -8.37 9.57
C GLU A 116 -10.09 -6.88 9.62
N TYR A 117 -8.82 -6.56 9.92
CA TYR A 117 -8.38 -5.16 9.95
C TYR A 117 -8.36 -4.54 8.55
N MET A 118 -7.99 -5.28 7.50
CA MET A 118 -8.03 -4.78 6.11
C MET A 118 -9.44 -4.37 5.69
N GLU A 119 -10.45 -5.16 6.02
CA GLU A 119 -11.86 -4.86 5.69
C GLU A 119 -12.37 -3.63 6.45
N GLN A 120 -12.03 -3.51 7.73
CA GLN A 120 -12.37 -2.35 8.55
C GLN A 120 -11.66 -1.09 8.05
N LEU A 121 -10.36 -1.17 7.76
CA LEU A 121 -9.58 -0.07 7.24
C LEU A 121 -10.13 0.44 5.92
N HIS A 122 -10.50 -0.47 5.00
CA HIS A 122 -11.11 -0.09 3.72
C HIS A 122 -12.38 0.77 3.93
N THR A 123 -13.26 0.35 4.83
CA THR A 123 -14.50 1.08 5.13
C THR A 123 -14.21 2.46 5.73
N LEU A 124 -13.29 2.52 6.70
CA LEU A 124 -12.91 3.78 7.36
C LEU A 124 -12.18 4.74 6.42
N ASP A 125 -11.33 4.22 5.53
CA ASP A 125 -10.66 5.01 4.48
C ASP A 125 -11.64 5.63 3.49
N GLU A 126 -12.70 4.89 3.09
CA GLU A 126 -13.76 5.45 2.25
C GLU A 126 -14.51 6.61 2.94
N MET A 127 -14.74 6.50 4.24
CA MET A 127 -15.32 7.57 5.02
C MET A 127 -14.36 8.76 5.13
N LEU A 128 -13.08 8.50 5.41
CA LEU A 128 -12.04 9.51 5.55
C LEU A 128 -11.85 10.33 4.26
N THR A 129 -11.94 9.67 3.10
CA THR A 129 -11.86 10.37 1.79
C THR A 129 -12.93 11.44 1.64
N LYS A 130 -14.15 11.21 2.15
CA LYS A 130 -15.33 12.06 1.93
C LYS A 130 -15.48 13.20 2.93
N VAL A 131 -14.82 13.13 4.09
CA VAL A 131 -14.96 14.11 5.16
C VAL A 131 -13.87 15.19 5.09
N THR A 132 -14.19 16.39 5.57
CA THR A 132 -13.27 17.53 5.61
C THR A 132 -13.20 18.17 6.99
N ASP A 133 -14.15 17.91 7.88
CA ASP A 133 -14.14 18.47 9.21
C ASP A 133 -13.18 17.74 10.15
N GLN A 134 -12.45 18.51 10.96
CA GLN A 134 -11.37 18.00 11.81
C GLN A 134 -11.85 17.00 12.87
N LYS A 135 -13.07 17.20 13.39
CA LYS A 135 -13.62 16.29 14.41
C LYS A 135 -13.88 14.91 13.82
N THR A 136 -14.53 14.85 12.67
CA THR A 136 -14.81 13.57 12.00
C THR A 136 -13.52 12.88 11.54
N ILE A 137 -12.53 13.62 11.05
CA ILE A 137 -11.19 13.08 10.73
C ILE A 137 -10.58 12.43 11.97
N ASN A 138 -10.61 13.10 13.12
CA ASN A 138 -10.11 12.56 14.38
C ASN A 138 -10.85 11.29 14.80
N ASP A 139 -12.16 11.30 14.78
CA ASP A 139 -12.99 10.16 15.20
C ASP A 139 -12.76 8.92 14.32
N ILE A 140 -12.58 9.12 13.01
CA ILE A 140 -12.25 8.04 12.07
C ILE A 140 -10.83 7.52 12.34
N ASN A 141 -9.85 8.42 12.47
CA ASN A 141 -8.47 8.04 12.75
C ASN A 141 -8.33 7.25 14.07
N GLN A 142 -9.04 7.70 15.12
CA GLN A 142 -9.10 6.96 16.38
C GLN A 142 -9.56 5.53 16.16
N LYS A 143 -10.66 5.31 15.44
CA LYS A 143 -11.18 3.97 15.14
C LYS A 143 -10.20 3.13 14.33
N ILE A 144 -9.48 3.74 13.38
CA ILE A 144 -8.45 3.06 12.61
C ILE A 144 -7.34 2.53 13.53
N LEU A 145 -6.87 3.36 14.47
CA LEU A 145 -5.80 3.00 15.39
C LEU A 145 -6.25 2.02 16.48
N GLU A 146 -7.47 2.18 17.02
CA GLU A 146 -8.05 1.26 18.01
C GLU A 146 -8.27 -0.16 17.45
N ASN A 147 -8.62 -0.25 16.17
CA ASN A 147 -8.83 -1.54 15.50
C ASN A 147 -7.54 -2.16 14.98
N TYR A 148 -6.42 -1.44 15.04
CA TYR A 148 -5.14 -1.93 14.53
C TYR A 148 -4.73 -3.21 15.26
N LYS A 149 -4.47 -4.24 14.47
CA LYS A 149 -3.91 -5.51 14.95
C LYS A 149 -2.62 -5.76 14.18
N GLU A 150 -1.55 -5.92 14.91
CA GLU A 150 -0.28 -6.35 14.32
C GLU A 150 -0.39 -7.80 13.85
N ASP A 151 0.28 -8.12 12.73
CA ASP A 151 0.30 -9.47 12.11
C ASP A 151 1.10 -10.49 12.93
#